data_10142676c6d75b324a73dcf301856965
#
_entry.id   10142676c6d75b324a73dcf301856965
#
_cell.length_a   1.000
_cell.length_b   1.000
_cell.length_c   1.000
_cell.angle_alpha   90.00
_cell.angle_beta   90.00
_cell.angle_gamma   90.00
#
_symmetry.space_group_name_H-M   'P 1'
#
loop_
_entity.id
_entity.type
_entity.pdbx_description
1 polymer ?
#
loop_
_entity_poly.entity_id
_entity_poly.type
_entity_poly.pdbx_seq_one_letter_code
_entity_poly.pdbx_strand_id
1 'polypeptide(L)'
;MAKLKNEPQLLKKALEVAENYAKNRGYTGFAPTHSAKDKVECVYRLLVNDQLIQPLAADQENGVNMKHKLALWIARQLPKDHPLLK
;
A
#
# COMPACT_ATOMS: atom_id res chain seq x y z
N MET A 1 -1.66 -17.78 -8.21
CA MET A 1 -0.70 -16.69 -7.97
C MET A 1 0.03 -16.93 -6.66
N ALA A 2 1.35 -16.81 -6.69
CA ALA A 2 2.14 -16.99 -5.47
C ALA A 2 1.87 -15.83 -4.50
N LYS A 3 1.66 -16.16 -3.23
CA LYS A 3 1.52 -15.12 -2.21
C LYS A 3 2.90 -14.57 -1.87
N LEU A 4 2.94 -13.28 -1.58
CA LEU A 4 4.16 -12.67 -1.10
C LEU A 4 4.47 -13.18 0.29
N LYS A 5 5.74 -13.48 0.51
CA LYS A 5 6.22 -13.79 1.85
C LYS A 5 6.13 -12.53 2.71
N ASN A 6 5.64 -12.68 3.93
CA ASN A 6 5.50 -11.54 4.86
C ASN A 6 4.55 -10.45 4.34
N GLU A 7 3.54 -10.82 3.57
CA GLU A 7 2.60 -9.84 3.01
C GLU A 7 1.97 -8.91 4.07
N PRO A 8 1.52 -9.40 5.25
CA PRO A 8 0.99 -8.50 6.27
C PRO A 8 1.99 -7.47 6.75
N GLN A 9 3.24 -7.86 6.92
CA GLN A 9 4.31 -6.94 7.33
C GLN A 9 4.64 -5.95 6.23
N LEU A 10 4.65 -6.41 4.97
CA LEU A 10 4.85 -5.53 3.82
C LEU A 10 3.72 -4.51 3.72
N LEU A 11 2.47 -4.94 3.93
CA LEU A 11 1.34 -4.02 3.91
C LEU A 11 1.47 -2.95 4.98
N LYS A 12 1.85 -3.33 6.20
CA LYS A 12 2.06 -2.38 7.29
C LYS A 12 3.12 -1.35 6.90
N LYS A 13 4.22 -1.81 6.32
CA LYS A 13 5.30 -0.93 5.86
C LYS A 13 4.81 -0.02 4.74
N ALA A 14 4.00 -0.55 3.84
CA ALA A 14 3.43 0.25 2.75
C ALA A 14 2.57 1.40 3.27
N LEU A 15 1.73 1.12 4.25
CA LEU A 15 0.87 2.15 4.84
C LEU A 15 1.70 3.23 5.53
N GLU A 16 2.76 2.84 6.24
CA GLU A 16 3.65 3.78 6.92
C GLU A 16 4.37 4.68 5.91
N VAL A 17 4.97 4.09 4.88
CA VAL A 17 5.70 4.84 3.86
C VAL A 17 4.75 5.75 3.08
N ALA A 18 3.57 5.26 2.74
CA ALA A 18 2.60 6.06 2.00
C ALA A 18 2.07 7.23 2.83
N GLU A 19 1.89 7.04 4.14
CA GLU A 19 1.48 8.14 5.00
C GLU A 19 2.54 9.24 5.02
N ASN A 20 3.80 8.88 5.15
CA ASN A 20 4.90 9.84 5.11
C ASN A 20 4.97 10.55 3.76
N TYR A 21 4.77 9.81 2.67
CA TYR A 21 4.72 10.36 1.33
C TYR A 21 3.59 11.40 1.22
N ALA A 22 2.40 11.06 1.71
CA ALA A 22 1.26 11.95 1.67
C ALA A 22 1.52 13.24 2.45
N LYS A 23 2.11 13.12 3.63
CA LYS A 23 2.45 14.29 4.45
C LYS A 23 3.45 15.20 3.73
N ASN A 24 4.44 14.61 3.07
CA ASN A 24 5.43 15.39 2.31
C ASN A 24 4.80 16.11 1.12
N ARG A 25 3.66 15.61 0.63
CA ARG A 25 2.91 16.23 -0.46
C ARG A 25 1.88 17.23 0.02
N GLY A 26 1.80 17.48 1.32
CA GLY A 26 0.86 18.43 1.90
C GLY A 26 -0.50 17.84 2.26
N TYR A 27 -0.68 16.52 2.12
CA TYR A 27 -1.90 15.87 2.57
C TYR A 27 -1.88 15.66 4.07
N THR A 28 -3.07 15.62 4.69
CA THR A 28 -3.16 15.20 6.08
C THR A 28 -2.98 13.69 6.17
N GLY A 29 -2.38 13.21 7.25
CA GLY A 29 -2.26 11.80 7.49
C GLY A 29 -3.60 11.13 7.76
N PHE A 30 -3.58 9.85 8.12
CA PHE A 30 -4.80 9.13 8.44
C PHE A 30 -5.47 9.70 9.68
N ALA A 31 -6.80 9.82 9.64
CA ALA A 31 -7.55 10.21 10.83
C ALA A 31 -7.54 9.06 11.84
N PRO A 32 -7.57 9.37 13.16
CA PRO A 32 -7.62 8.31 14.17
C PRO A 32 -8.83 7.39 14.04
N THR A 33 -9.88 7.85 13.38
CA THR A 33 -11.11 7.08 13.16
C THR A 33 -11.01 6.13 11.97
N HIS A 34 -9.95 6.24 11.15
CA HIS A 34 -9.80 5.37 10.00
C HIS A 34 -9.49 3.94 10.44
N SER A 35 -10.26 2.97 9.93
CA SER A 35 -9.96 1.57 10.10
C SER A 35 -8.80 1.16 9.19
N ALA A 36 -8.25 -0.04 9.40
CA ALA A 36 -7.20 -0.55 8.52
C ALA A 36 -7.68 -0.64 7.07
N LYS A 37 -8.94 -1.03 6.87
CA LYS A 37 -9.54 -1.11 5.54
C LYS A 37 -9.58 0.27 4.89
N ASP A 38 -9.99 1.29 5.64
CA ASP A 38 -10.04 2.66 5.12
C ASP A 38 -8.66 3.17 4.74
N LYS A 39 -7.65 2.86 5.56
CA LYS A 39 -6.27 3.24 5.25
C LYS A 39 -5.79 2.60 3.96
N VAL A 40 -6.07 1.31 3.77
CA VAL A 40 -5.69 0.60 2.55
C VAL A 40 -6.33 1.26 1.34
N GLU A 41 -7.62 1.57 1.40
CA GLU A 41 -8.31 2.20 0.28
C GLU A 41 -7.76 3.59 0.00
N CYS A 42 -7.53 4.40 1.03
CA CYS A 42 -6.97 5.74 0.85
C CYS A 42 -5.60 5.70 0.20
N VAL A 43 -4.73 4.81 0.67
CA VAL A 43 -3.38 4.66 0.12
C VAL A 43 -3.45 4.17 -1.32
N TYR A 44 -4.30 3.18 -1.60
CA TYR A 44 -4.46 2.66 -2.95
C TYR A 44 -4.84 3.79 -3.92
N ARG A 45 -5.85 4.58 -3.57
CA ARG A 45 -6.31 5.66 -4.42
C ARG A 45 -5.26 6.75 -4.61
N LEU A 46 -4.53 7.08 -3.55
CA LEU A 46 -3.43 8.04 -3.62
C LEU A 46 -2.36 7.58 -4.60
N LEU A 47 -1.92 6.33 -4.49
CA LEU A 47 -0.86 5.81 -5.34
C LEU A 47 -1.31 5.70 -6.80
N VAL A 48 -2.57 5.33 -7.04
CA VAL A 48 -3.12 5.31 -8.39
C VAL A 48 -3.18 6.72 -8.97
N ASN A 49 -3.66 7.68 -8.17
CA ASN A 49 -3.76 9.07 -8.61
C ASN A 49 -2.40 9.66 -8.97
N ASP A 50 -1.37 9.31 -8.22
CA ASP A 50 -0.02 9.77 -8.49
C ASP A 50 0.74 8.87 -9.49
N GLN A 51 0.05 7.89 -10.07
CA GLN A 51 0.58 7.01 -11.10
C GLN A 51 1.76 6.14 -10.60
N LEU A 52 1.79 5.87 -9.30
CA LEU A 52 2.81 5.02 -8.72
C LEU A 52 2.47 3.54 -8.85
N ILE A 53 1.18 3.22 -8.97
CA ILE A 53 0.70 1.86 -9.23
C ILE A 53 -0.41 1.92 -10.27
N GLN A 54 -0.63 0.80 -10.94
CA GLN A 54 -1.72 0.69 -11.91
C GLN A 54 -3.05 0.44 -11.20
N PRO A 55 -4.15 1.07 -11.65
CA PRO A 55 -5.44 0.80 -11.03
C PRO A 55 -5.91 -0.62 -11.33
N LEU A 56 -6.64 -1.20 -10.37
CA LEU A 56 -7.27 -2.49 -10.58
C LEU A 56 -8.50 -2.32 -11.46
N ALA A 57 -8.89 -3.40 -12.17
CA ALA A 57 -10.15 -3.40 -12.89
C ALA A 57 -11.30 -3.22 -11.89
N ALA A 58 -12.41 -2.62 -12.33
CA ALA A 58 -13.52 -2.30 -11.43
C ALA A 58 -14.01 -3.53 -10.65
N ASP A 59 -14.07 -4.69 -11.30
CA ASP A 59 -14.53 -5.93 -10.66
C ASP A 59 -13.44 -6.56 -9.77
N GLN A 60 -12.23 -6.03 -9.80
CA GLN A 60 -11.12 -6.51 -8.96
C GLN A 60 -10.80 -5.54 -7.82
N GLU A 61 -11.49 -4.43 -7.72
CA GLU A 61 -11.24 -3.43 -6.67
C GLU A 61 -11.88 -3.84 -5.36
N ASN A 62 -11.23 -4.77 -4.66
CA ASN A 62 -11.67 -5.19 -3.34
C ASN A 62 -10.50 -5.12 -2.36
N GLY A 63 -10.79 -5.28 -1.07
CA GLY A 63 -9.79 -5.11 -0.01
C GLY A 63 -8.60 -6.04 -0.17
N VAL A 64 -8.83 -7.29 -0.55
CA VAL A 64 -7.75 -8.28 -0.71
C VAL A 64 -6.80 -7.88 -1.83
N ASN A 65 -7.36 -7.51 -2.99
CA ASN A 65 -6.56 -7.13 -4.14
C ASN A 65 -5.82 -5.81 -3.91
N MET A 66 -6.45 -4.85 -3.24
CA MET A 66 -5.81 -3.58 -2.87
C MET A 66 -4.63 -3.82 -1.95
N LYS A 67 -4.80 -4.67 -0.92
CA LYS A 67 -3.71 -5.01 0.01
C LYS A 67 -2.55 -5.65 -0.73
N HIS A 68 -2.83 -6.58 -1.62
CA HIS A 68 -1.79 -7.24 -2.41
C HIS A 68 -1.05 -6.24 -3.28
N LYS A 69 -1.78 -5.32 -3.91
CA LYS A 69 -1.21 -4.28 -4.76
C LYS A 69 -0.23 -3.40 -3.98
N LEU A 70 -0.63 -3.00 -2.77
CA LEU A 70 0.22 -2.18 -1.91
C LEU A 70 1.46 -2.94 -1.43
N ALA A 71 1.29 -4.22 -1.08
CA ALA A 71 2.43 -5.05 -0.68
C ALA A 71 3.43 -5.21 -1.81
N LEU A 72 2.96 -5.40 -3.04
CA LEU A 72 3.84 -5.47 -4.21
C LEU A 72 4.58 -4.15 -4.42
N TRP A 73 3.87 -3.03 -4.27
CA TRP A 73 4.48 -1.72 -4.43
C TRP A 73 5.62 -1.51 -3.45
N ILE A 74 5.39 -1.78 -2.17
CA ILE A 74 6.42 -1.55 -1.16
C ILE A 74 7.58 -2.53 -1.31
N ALA A 75 7.30 -3.77 -1.74
CA ALA A 75 8.35 -4.74 -1.96
C ALA A 75 9.37 -4.26 -3.00
N ARG A 76 8.90 -3.49 -3.98
CA ARG A 76 9.77 -2.91 -5.00
C ARG A 76 10.56 -1.71 -4.48
N GLN A 77 10.09 -1.06 -3.41
CA GLN A 77 10.76 0.09 -2.81
C GLN A 77 11.84 -0.32 -1.82
N LEU A 78 11.80 -1.55 -1.33
CA LEU A 78 12.76 -2.04 -0.35
C LEU A 78 13.99 -2.63 -1.04
N PRO A 79 15.17 -2.58 -0.37
CA PRO A 79 16.35 -3.26 -0.89
C PRO A 79 16.11 -4.77 -1.03
N LYS A 80 16.76 -5.39 -1.99
CA LYS A 80 16.58 -6.83 -2.25
C LYS A 80 16.91 -7.70 -1.04
N ASP A 81 17.83 -7.26 -0.21
CA ASP A 81 18.27 -7.98 0.98
C ASP A 81 17.47 -7.61 2.23
N HIS A 82 16.40 -6.84 2.08
CA HIS A 82 15.58 -6.44 3.22
C HIS A 82 14.95 -7.68 3.87
N PRO A 83 14.91 -7.73 5.23
CA PRO A 83 14.37 -8.91 5.93
C PRO A 83 12.95 -9.29 5.51
N LEU A 84 12.12 -8.32 5.16
CA LEU A 84 10.74 -8.60 4.74
C LEU A 84 10.64 -9.26 3.37
N LEU A 85 11.73 -9.29 2.60
CA LEU A 85 11.75 -9.90 1.28
C LEU A 85 12.38 -11.30 1.28
N LYS A 86 12.86 -11.75 2.42
CA LYS A 86 13.51 -13.08 2.55
C LYS A 86 12.54 -14.19 2.93
#